data_d9b7ae179e749b09a5aada6b29a1d8b1
#
_entry.id   d9b7ae179e749b09a5aada6b29a1d8b1
#
_cell.length_a   1.000
_cell.length_b   1.000
_cell.length_c   1.000
_cell.angle_alpha   90.00
_cell.angle_beta   90.00
_cell.angle_gamma   90.00
#
_symmetry.space_group_name_H-M   'P 1'
#
loop_
_entity.id
_entity.type
_entity.pdbx_description
1 polymer ?
#
loop_
_entity_poly.entity_id
_entity_poly.type
_entity_poly.pdbx_seq_one_letter_code
_entity_poly.pdbx_strand_id
1 'polypeptide(L)'
;MATNAQEDEPASTTKPLIGVVGPCAAGKSTLIAGLTRRGYRSRHIAQEHSYVKDMWQRLTRPDILIFLDASHPTTCSRRKLDWTEPDWQEQQNRLSHARANADLYLDTDKLSIEEVLDEVVTFVRSRIGD
;
A
#
# COMPACT_ATOMS: atom_id res chain seq x y z
N MET A 1 -26.75 11.79 6.18
CA MET A 1 -26.03 11.70 5.88
C MET A 1 -25.45 11.40 5.63
N ALA A 2 -25.41 11.26 5.79
CA ALA A 2 -24.59 11.04 5.46
C ALA A 2 -24.07 10.74 5.23
N THR A 3 -24.24 10.64 5.43
CA THR A 3 -23.55 10.42 5.09
C THR A 3 -23.06 10.13 4.71
N ASN A 4 -23.22 10.19 4.85
CA ASN A 4 -22.52 9.84 4.45
C ASN A 4 -22.11 9.36 4.37
N ALA A 5 -22.31 9.44 4.63
CA ALA A 5 -21.70 9.00 4.53
C ALA A 5 -21.47 8.45 4.55
N GLN A 6 -21.73 8.44 4.60
CA GLN A 6 -21.34 7.91 4.64
C GLN A 6 -21.41 7.25 4.65
N GLU A 7 -21.73 7.14 4.67
CA GLU A 7 -21.67 6.54 4.76
C GLU A 7 -21.58 5.84 4.91
N ASP A 8 -21.87 5.49 4.99
CA ASP A 8 -21.62 4.72 5.32
C ASP A 8 -21.50 4.14 5.69
N GLU A 9 -22.17 3.76 5.33
CA GLU A 9 -21.19 3.30 6.00
C GLU A 9 -21.19 2.04 6.92
N PRO A 10 -22.28 1.49 7.63
CA PRO A 10 -22.17 0.31 8.49
C PRO A 10 -21.66 -0.94 7.77
N ALA A 11 -22.14 -1.17 6.56
CA ALA A 11 -21.71 -2.35 5.82
C ALA A 11 -20.20 -2.33 5.58
N SER A 12 -19.62 -1.15 5.40
CA SER A 12 -18.20 -1.05 5.14
C SER A 12 -17.36 -1.37 6.37
N THR A 13 -17.94 -1.31 7.58
CA THR A 13 -17.17 -1.60 8.78
C THR A 13 -16.90 -3.08 8.95
N THR A 14 -17.63 -3.95 8.22
CA THR A 14 -17.40 -5.40 8.29
C THR A 14 -16.30 -5.85 7.34
N LYS A 15 -15.88 -5.00 6.41
CA LYS A 15 -14.83 -5.34 5.47
C LYS A 15 -13.46 -5.01 6.04
N PRO A 16 -12.46 -5.86 5.80
CA PRO A 16 -11.12 -5.55 6.27
C PRO A 16 -10.57 -4.29 5.59
N LEU A 17 -9.76 -3.56 6.34
CA LEU A 17 -9.07 -2.39 5.80
C LEU A 17 -7.71 -2.84 5.27
N ILE A 18 -7.46 -2.57 4.01
CA ILE A 18 -6.20 -2.93 3.37
C ILE A 18 -5.31 -1.69 3.35
N GLY A 19 -4.19 -1.74 4.06
CA GLY A 19 -3.21 -0.67 4.04
C GLY A 19 -2.15 -0.97 3.01
N VAL A 20 -1.75 0.05 2.24
CA VAL A 20 -0.73 -0.10 1.20
C VAL A 20 0.42 0.85 1.50
N VAL A 21 1.61 0.29 1.66
CA VAL A 21 2.84 1.03 1.94
C VAL A 21 3.90 0.69 0.91
N GLY A 22 4.94 1.49 0.85
CA GLY A 22 6.06 1.25 -0.05
C GLY A 22 6.73 2.56 -0.44
N PRO A 23 7.87 2.49 -1.15
CA PRO A 23 8.55 3.69 -1.59
C PRO A 23 7.74 4.45 -2.63
N CYS A 24 8.14 5.68 -2.90
CA CYS A 24 7.52 6.49 -3.94
C CYS A 24 7.59 5.75 -5.27
N ALA A 25 6.56 5.91 -6.09
CA ALA A 25 6.46 5.33 -7.44
C ALA A 25 6.39 3.80 -7.46
N ALA A 26 6.11 3.16 -6.34
CA ALA A 26 5.89 1.71 -6.32
C ALA A 26 4.51 1.31 -6.84
N GLY A 27 3.62 2.28 -7.11
CA GLY A 27 2.31 1.98 -7.67
C GLY A 27 1.18 1.93 -6.65
N LYS A 28 1.39 2.51 -5.48
CA LYS A 28 0.41 2.46 -4.40
C LYS A 28 -0.95 3.03 -4.78
N SER A 29 -0.95 4.23 -5.37
CA SER A 29 -2.22 4.90 -5.74
C SER A 29 -2.97 4.12 -6.80
N THR A 30 -2.26 3.54 -7.75
CA THR A 30 -2.87 2.74 -8.81
C THR A 30 -3.52 1.49 -8.24
N LEU A 31 -2.84 0.83 -7.32
CA LEU A 31 -3.39 -0.35 -6.66
C LEU A 31 -4.65 0.01 -5.87
N ILE A 32 -4.60 1.11 -5.13
CA ILE A 32 -5.74 1.55 -4.33
C ILE A 32 -6.94 1.84 -5.21
N ALA A 33 -6.74 2.51 -6.34
CA ALA A 33 -7.82 2.78 -7.27
C ALA A 33 -8.46 1.46 -7.77
N GLY A 34 -7.64 0.46 -8.07
CA GLY A 34 -8.13 -0.83 -8.52
C GLY A 34 -8.91 -1.57 -7.43
N LEU A 35 -8.41 -1.53 -6.21
CA LEU A 35 -9.10 -2.17 -5.08
C LEU A 35 -10.43 -1.49 -4.78
N THR A 36 -10.46 -0.16 -4.83
CA THR A 36 -11.68 0.60 -4.58
C THR A 36 -12.75 0.27 -5.61
N ARG A 37 -12.36 0.16 -6.90
CA ARG A 37 -13.32 -0.21 -7.95
C ARG A 37 -13.92 -1.59 -7.73
N ARG A 38 -13.20 -2.47 -7.04
CA ARG A 38 -13.66 -3.83 -6.76
C ARG A 38 -14.40 -3.94 -5.43
N GLY A 39 -14.61 -2.83 -4.73
CA GLY A 39 -15.38 -2.80 -3.50
C GLY A 39 -14.59 -3.05 -2.24
N TYR A 40 -13.27 -3.08 -2.30
CA TYR A 40 -12.44 -3.27 -1.12
C TYR A 40 -12.18 -1.93 -0.43
N ARG A 41 -12.05 -1.96 0.89
CA ARG A 41 -11.61 -0.80 1.65
C ARG A 41 -10.09 -0.77 1.63
N SER A 42 -9.51 0.31 1.14
CA SER A 42 -8.06 0.41 1.09
C SER A 42 -7.62 1.84 1.39
N ARG A 43 -6.41 1.97 1.89
CA ARG A 43 -5.86 3.26 2.26
C ARG A 43 -4.38 3.33 1.92
N HIS A 44 -3.99 4.43 1.32
CA HIS A 44 -2.59 4.74 1.07
C HIS A 44 -1.95 5.20 2.39
N ILE A 45 -0.87 4.58 2.77
CA ILE A 45 -0.15 4.93 3.98
C ILE A 45 1.22 5.47 3.58
N ALA A 46 1.46 6.75 3.87
CA ALA A 46 2.67 7.44 3.44
C ALA A 46 3.82 7.24 4.43
N GLN A 47 4.07 5.99 4.80
CA GLN A 47 5.11 5.64 5.78
C GLN A 47 6.50 6.04 5.28
N GLU A 48 6.72 6.09 3.98
CA GLU A 48 8.02 6.46 3.42
C GLU A 48 8.41 7.91 3.74
N HIS A 49 7.46 8.72 4.17
CA HIS A 49 7.71 10.11 4.55
C HIS A 49 7.73 10.31 6.05
N SER A 50 7.62 9.25 6.84
CA SER A 50 7.54 9.37 8.30
C SER A 50 8.82 8.89 8.98
N TYR A 51 9.32 9.67 9.92
CA TYR A 51 10.46 9.25 10.75
C TYR A 51 10.03 8.26 11.84
N VAL A 52 8.74 8.19 12.14
CA VAL A 52 8.21 7.24 13.12
C VAL A 52 7.91 5.94 12.38
N LYS A 53 8.70 4.90 12.64
CA LYS A 53 8.69 3.69 11.81
C LYS A 53 7.40 2.90 11.89
N ASP A 54 6.66 2.99 12.99
CA ASP A 54 5.38 2.31 13.12
C ASP A 54 4.18 3.25 12.96
N MET A 55 4.38 4.39 12.28
CA MET A 55 3.28 5.34 12.06
C MET A 55 2.14 4.71 11.28
N TRP A 56 2.46 3.79 10.34
CA TRP A 56 1.44 3.08 9.57
C TRP A 56 0.44 2.38 10.48
N GLN A 57 0.92 1.85 11.58
CA GLN A 57 0.09 1.12 12.53
C GLN A 57 -0.67 2.05 13.48
N ARG A 58 -0.03 3.17 13.84
CA ARG A 58 -0.63 4.11 14.80
C ARG A 58 -1.78 4.90 14.19
N LEU A 59 -1.64 5.31 12.95
CA LEU A 59 -2.64 6.17 12.31
C LEU A 59 -3.72 5.39 11.59
N THR A 60 -3.37 4.28 10.95
CA THR A 60 -4.31 3.59 10.06
C THR A 60 -4.82 2.28 10.63
N ARG A 61 -3.98 1.51 11.29
CA ARG A 61 -4.32 0.20 11.86
C ARG A 61 -5.00 -0.70 10.83
N PRO A 62 -4.30 -1.03 9.73
CA PRO A 62 -4.90 -1.88 8.71
C PRO A 62 -5.06 -3.31 9.20
N ASP A 63 -6.08 -3.99 8.67
CA ASP A 63 -6.27 -5.41 8.94
C ASP A 63 -5.32 -6.26 8.10
N ILE A 64 -5.01 -5.77 6.89
CA ILE A 64 -4.08 -6.43 5.97
C ILE A 64 -3.11 -5.38 5.50
N LEU A 65 -1.82 -5.64 5.62
CA LEU A 65 -0.79 -4.71 5.19
C LEU A 65 -0.10 -5.25 3.93
N ILE A 66 -0.16 -4.48 2.85
CA ILE A 66 0.46 -4.82 1.57
C ILE A 66 1.67 -3.91 1.38
N PHE A 67 2.83 -4.50 1.14
CA PHE A 67 4.05 -3.75 0.85
C PHE A 67 4.36 -3.86 -0.63
N LEU A 68 4.30 -2.73 -1.34
CA LEU A 68 4.73 -2.65 -2.73
C LEU A 68 6.13 -2.06 -2.76
N ASP A 69 7.08 -2.78 -3.34
CA ASP A 69 8.45 -2.33 -3.40
C ASP A 69 8.85 -2.02 -4.84
N ALA A 70 9.84 -1.15 -4.99
CA ALA A 70 10.42 -0.82 -6.29
C ALA A 70 11.87 -0.42 -6.05
N SER A 71 12.75 -0.80 -6.98
CA SER A 71 14.17 -0.48 -6.85
C SER A 71 14.42 1.01 -7.08
N HIS A 72 15.58 1.48 -6.66
CA HIS A 72 15.97 2.87 -6.86
C HIS A 72 15.94 3.27 -8.35
N PRO A 73 16.53 2.49 -9.27
CA PRO A 73 16.43 2.84 -10.68
C PRO A 73 14.99 2.94 -11.19
N THR A 74 14.13 2.00 -10.80
CA THR A 74 12.73 2.00 -11.23
C THR A 74 12.00 3.22 -10.68
N THR A 75 12.22 3.54 -9.40
CA THR A 75 11.60 4.71 -8.78
C THR A 75 11.98 5.98 -9.51
N CYS A 76 13.27 6.17 -9.80
CA CYS A 76 13.74 7.35 -10.51
C CYS A 76 13.15 7.42 -11.93
N SER A 77 13.09 6.29 -12.62
CA SER A 77 12.55 6.25 -13.98
C SER A 77 11.07 6.62 -14.01
N ARG A 78 10.27 6.04 -13.09
CA ARG A 78 8.82 6.27 -13.06
C ARG A 78 8.45 7.70 -12.71
N ARG A 79 9.20 8.32 -11.80
CA ARG A 79 8.91 9.66 -11.31
C ARG A 79 9.79 10.72 -11.92
N LYS A 80 10.81 10.32 -12.68
CA LYS A 80 11.81 11.24 -13.25
C LYS A 80 12.45 12.10 -12.15
N LEU A 81 12.81 11.44 -11.06
CA LEU A 81 13.38 12.10 -9.88
C LEU A 81 14.91 12.07 -9.96
N ASP A 82 15.54 13.13 -9.46
CA ASP A 82 16.99 13.19 -9.31
C ASP A 82 17.40 12.69 -7.92
N TRP A 83 16.80 11.60 -7.49
CA TRP A 83 17.08 11.03 -6.19
C TRP A 83 18.43 10.35 -6.20
N THR A 84 19.22 10.64 -5.16
CA THR A 84 20.46 9.91 -4.93
C THR A 84 20.17 8.60 -4.24
N GLU A 85 21.16 7.72 -4.24
CA GLU A 85 21.05 6.47 -3.50
C GLU A 85 20.78 6.70 -2.01
N PRO A 86 21.45 7.66 -1.33
CA PRO A 86 21.11 7.94 0.07
C PRO A 86 19.66 8.34 0.30
N ASP A 87 19.04 9.08 -0.62
CA ASP A 87 17.63 9.45 -0.50
C ASP A 87 16.74 8.21 -0.53
N TRP A 88 17.02 7.29 -1.45
CA TRP A 88 16.28 6.04 -1.55
C TRP A 88 16.49 5.18 -0.32
N GLN A 89 17.73 5.09 0.18
CA GLN A 89 18.04 4.32 1.38
C GLN A 89 17.31 4.86 2.59
N GLU A 90 17.17 6.18 2.68
CA GLU A 90 16.43 6.77 3.80
C GLU A 90 14.96 6.33 3.79
N GLN A 91 14.33 6.30 2.60
CA GLN A 91 12.97 5.79 2.50
C GLN A 91 12.89 4.32 2.90
N GLN A 92 13.85 3.52 2.46
CA GLN A 92 13.88 2.11 2.85
C GLN A 92 13.98 1.95 4.36
N ASN A 93 14.76 2.81 5.00
CA ASN A 93 14.90 2.79 6.46
C ASN A 93 13.57 3.14 7.14
N ARG A 94 12.86 4.15 6.66
CA ARG A 94 11.57 4.55 7.20
C ARG A 94 10.51 3.46 7.03
N LEU A 95 10.68 2.62 6.04
CA LEU A 95 9.72 1.55 5.72
C LEU A 95 10.06 0.23 6.39
N SER A 96 11.19 0.15 7.10
CA SER A 96 11.70 -1.14 7.59
C SER A 96 10.73 -1.86 8.51
N HIS A 97 10.04 -1.16 9.39
CA HIS A 97 9.09 -1.78 10.32
C HIS A 97 7.88 -2.30 9.57
N ALA A 98 7.34 -1.51 8.64
CA ALA A 98 6.20 -1.94 7.85
C ALA A 98 6.57 -3.14 6.98
N ARG A 99 7.78 -3.15 6.39
CA ARG A 99 8.25 -4.27 5.59
C ARG A 99 8.29 -5.55 6.41
N ALA A 100 8.79 -5.48 7.64
CA ALA A 100 8.91 -6.65 8.51
C ALA A 100 7.55 -7.18 8.94
N ASN A 101 6.51 -6.35 8.92
CA ASN A 101 5.17 -6.72 9.38
C ASN A 101 4.16 -6.85 8.25
N ALA A 102 4.59 -6.71 7.00
CA ALA A 102 3.66 -6.82 5.86
C ALA A 102 3.10 -8.23 5.74
N ASP A 103 1.82 -8.30 5.42
CA ASP A 103 1.17 -9.58 5.17
C ASP A 103 1.49 -10.10 3.78
N LEU A 104 1.66 -9.18 2.82
CA LEU A 104 2.03 -9.52 1.45
C LEU A 104 3.07 -8.52 0.97
N TYR A 105 4.15 -9.03 0.38
CA TYR A 105 5.22 -8.23 -0.19
C TYR A 105 5.28 -8.49 -1.69
N LEU A 106 5.25 -7.42 -2.49
CA LEU A 106 5.34 -7.54 -3.95
C LEU A 106 6.41 -6.60 -4.48
N ASP A 107 7.25 -7.13 -5.36
CA ASP A 107 8.27 -6.35 -6.08
C ASP A 107 7.66 -5.90 -7.41
N THR A 108 7.28 -4.63 -7.49
CA THR A 108 6.59 -4.12 -8.68
C THR A 108 7.51 -3.85 -9.86
N ASP A 109 8.83 -4.01 -9.69
CA ASP A 109 9.75 -3.94 -10.82
C ASP A 109 9.42 -4.99 -11.87
N LYS A 110 8.88 -6.12 -11.43
CA LYS A 110 8.69 -7.30 -12.27
C LYS A 110 7.23 -7.56 -12.63
N LEU A 111 6.32 -6.70 -12.20
CA LEU A 111 4.89 -6.94 -12.38
C LEU A 111 4.22 -5.79 -13.09
N SER A 112 3.24 -6.12 -13.94
CA SER A 112 2.37 -5.09 -14.52
C SER A 112 1.36 -4.63 -13.48
N ILE A 113 0.67 -3.53 -13.78
CA ILE A 113 -0.38 -3.00 -12.90
C ILE A 113 -1.45 -4.07 -12.65
N GLU A 114 -1.86 -4.78 -13.71
CA GLU A 114 -2.87 -5.82 -13.59
C GLU A 114 -2.39 -6.99 -12.76
N GLU A 115 -1.12 -7.37 -12.94
CA GLU A 115 -0.56 -8.46 -12.17
C GLU A 115 -0.50 -8.13 -10.69
N VAL A 116 -0.14 -6.89 -10.35
CA VAL A 116 -0.12 -6.45 -8.95
C VAL A 116 -1.52 -6.55 -8.36
N LEU A 117 -2.51 -6.03 -9.07
CA LEU A 117 -3.90 -6.05 -8.60
C LEU A 117 -4.38 -7.49 -8.41
N ASP A 118 -4.10 -8.36 -9.38
CA ASP A 118 -4.53 -9.77 -9.29
C ASP A 118 -3.89 -10.47 -8.10
N GLU A 119 -2.61 -10.24 -7.87
CA GLU A 119 -1.92 -10.85 -6.73
C GLU A 119 -2.52 -10.40 -5.41
N VAL A 120 -2.80 -9.10 -5.29
CA VAL A 120 -3.36 -8.57 -4.06
C VAL A 120 -4.77 -9.10 -3.83
N VAL A 121 -5.60 -9.10 -4.87
CA VAL A 121 -6.99 -9.59 -4.75
C VAL A 121 -7.00 -11.06 -4.37
N THR A 122 -6.15 -11.86 -4.99
CA THR A 122 -6.04 -13.29 -4.67
C THR A 122 -5.65 -13.48 -3.21
N PHE A 123 -4.67 -12.72 -2.74
CA PHE A 123 -4.22 -12.81 -1.36
C PHE A 123 -5.33 -12.40 -0.39
N VAL A 124 -5.99 -11.28 -0.66
CA VAL A 124 -7.04 -10.78 0.22
C VAL A 124 -8.20 -11.79 0.31
N ARG A 125 -8.59 -12.36 -0.81
CA ARG A 125 -9.66 -13.37 -0.83
C ARG A 125 -9.28 -14.57 0.03
N SER A 126 -8.04 -15.01 -0.04
CA SER A 126 -7.62 -16.16 0.76
C SER A 126 -7.64 -15.84 2.25
N ARG A 127 -7.40 -14.58 2.62
CA ARG A 127 -7.37 -14.18 4.03
C ARG A 127 -8.76 -13.98 4.61
N ILE A 128 -9.72 -13.52 3.82
CA ILE A 128 -11.07 -13.23 4.33
C ILE A 128 -12.07 -14.31 3.97
N GLY A 129 -11.67 -15.35 3.27
CA GLY A 129 -12.50 -16.50 3.02
C GLY A 129 -13.50 -16.36 1.88
N ASP A 130 -13.26 -15.43 0.99
CA ASP A 130 -14.15 -15.25 -0.18
C ASP A 130 -13.91 -16.30 -1.24
#